data_96ee1b9f0e38fed002830e6634e6398d
#
_entry.id   96ee1b9f0e38fed002830e6634e6398d
#
_cell.length_a   1.000
_cell.length_b   1.000
_cell.length_c   1.000
_cell.angle_alpha   90.00
_cell.angle_beta   90.00
_cell.angle_gamma   90.00
#
_symmetry.space_group_name_H-M   'P 1'
#
loop_
_entity.id
_entity.type
_entity.pdbx_description
1 polymer ?
#
loop_
_entity_poly.entity_id
_entity_poly.type
_entity_poly.pdbx_seq_one_letter_code
_entity_poly.pdbx_strand_id
1 'polypeptide(L)'
;MFTAEEIYRYGDIILLLGHIIYLALFYRFGVYQMVYYNYFSVAFYAVMYFLLHFKKIGKMSFTYLVLGEIIVHACMGAYYIGWSAGFTQIMLCIIPIPFFIVQNRKAIPYILSSFDVVVFIVMRIIVTNRVAPYSFDTNRENILYIYNTLCSFIIIIYVSSIYIFTNEHNKREAKAQNEKLQKLATIDPLTQLFNRRAMMDFIKKIESNSRRTNSVYSMCLGDIDDFKHVNDTYG
;
A
#
# COMPACT_ATOMS: atom_id res chain seq x y z
N MET A 1 -3.71 7.28 15.13
CA MET A 1 -2.96 6.56 14.07
C MET A 1 -4.00 6.02 13.10
N PHE A 2 -3.90 6.34 11.81
CA PHE A 2 -4.91 5.92 10.84
C PHE A 2 -4.91 4.39 10.67
N THR A 3 -6.09 3.82 10.50
CA THR A 3 -6.23 2.41 10.13
C THR A 3 -5.98 2.24 8.62
N ALA A 4 -5.63 1.03 8.21
CA ALA A 4 -5.48 0.74 6.79
C ALA A 4 -6.76 1.00 5.97
N GLU A 5 -7.95 0.86 6.59
CA GLU A 5 -9.24 1.14 5.95
C GLU A 5 -9.48 2.65 5.76
N GLU A 6 -9.08 3.45 6.74
CA GLU A 6 -9.18 4.91 6.64
C GLU A 6 -8.31 5.48 5.52
N ILE A 7 -7.12 4.93 5.33
CA ILE A 7 -6.24 5.32 4.23
C ILE A 7 -6.96 5.13 2.88
N TYR A 8 -7.54 3.96 2.61
CA TYR A 8 -8.26 3.73 1.35
C TYR A 8 -9.45 4.67 1.18
N ARG A 9 -10.21 4.96 2.24
CA ARG A 9 -11.32 5.93 2.19
C ARG A 9 -10.86 7.35 1.90
N TYR A 10 -9.76 7.80 2.49
CA TYR A 10 -9.19 9.13 2.17
C TYR A 10 -8.71 9.22 0.72
N GLY A 11 -8.10 8.17 0.20
CA GLY A 11 -7.72 8.12 -1.21
C GLY A 11 -8.91 8.23 -2.14
N ASP A 12 -9.98 7.51 -1.84
CA ASP A 12 -11.21 7.56 -2.61
C ASP A 12 -11.88 8.96 -2.58
N ILE A 13 -11.90 9.61 -1.40
CA ILE A 13 -12.39 11.00 -1.26
C ILE A 13 -11.55 11.98 -2.11
N ILE A 14 -10.23 11.84 -2.12
CA ILE A 14 -9.34 12.68 -2.94
C ILE A 14 -9.68 12.52 -4.42
N LEU A 15 -9.87 11.28 -4.90
CA LEU A 15 -10.26 10.99 -6.28
C LEU A 15 -11.64 11.54 -6.60
N LEU A 16 -12.62 11.36 -5.71
CA LEU A 16 -13.98 11.91 -5.86
C LEU A 16 -13.95 13.44 -6.01
N LEU A 17 -13.24 14.13 -5.13
CA LEU A 17 -13.10 15.60 -5.19
C LEU A 17 -12.39 16.03 -6.49
N GLY A 18 -11.38 15.30 -6.92
CA GLY A 18 -10.71 15.54 -8.20
C GLY A 18 -11.68 15.45 -9.38
N HIS A 19 -12.54 14.43 -9.42
CA HIS A 19 -13.53 14.28 -10.48
C HIS A 19 -14.64 15.32 -10.43
N ILE A 20 -15.01 15.84 -9.27
CA ILE A 20 -15.93 16.98 -9.14
C ILE A 20 -15.32 18.24 -9.79
N ILE A 21 -14.02 18.48 -9.57
CA ILE A 21 -13.33 19.60 -10.21
C ILE A 21 -13.22 19.38 -11.72
N TYR A 22 -12.89 18.17 -12.20
CA TYR A 22 -12.91 17.85 -13.63
C TYR A 22 -14.28 18.10 -14.25
N LEU A 23 -15.37 17.72 -13.58
CA LEU A 23 -16.73 17.93 -14.06
C LEU A 23 -16.99 19.42 -14.31
N ALA A 24 -16.58 20.28 -13.37
CA ALA A 24 -16.70 21.74 -13.51
C ALA A 24 -15.84 22.27 -14.68
N LEU A 25 -14.58 21.80 -14.82
CA LEU A 25 -13.68 22.21 -15.90
C LEU A 25 -14.21 21.77 -17.28
N PHE A 26 -14.63 20.51 -17.43
CA PHE A 26 -15.16 20.00 -18.70
C PHE A 26 -16.45 20.70 -19.10
N TYR A 27 -17.35 20.96 -18.15
CA TYR A 27 -18.56 21.74 -18.41
C TYR A 27 -18.22 23.18 -18.86
N ARG A 28 -17.31 23.85 -18.15
CA ARG A 28 -16.87 25.23 -18.47
C ARG A 28 -16.18 25.31 -19.83
N PHE A 29 -15.49 24.26 -20.25
CA PHE A 29 -14.76 24.23 -21.54
C PHE A 29 -15.59 23.62 -22.68
N GLY A 30 -16.80 23.14 -22.40
CA GLY A 30 -17.71 22.60 -23.41
C GLY A 30 -17.32 21.20 -23.92
N VAL A 31 -16.58 20.41 -23.14
CA VAL A 31 -16.15 19.04 -23.52
C VAL A 31 -17.21 18.03 -23.06
N TYR A 32 -18.34 18.01 -23.73
CA TYR A 32 -19.52 17.29 -23.27
C TYR A 32 -19.30 15.76 -23.14
N GLN A 33 -18.49 15.13 -23.99
CA GLN A 33 -18.20 13.69 -23.87
C GLN A 33 -17.48 13.41 -22.54
N MET A 34 -16.55 14.27 -22.14
CA MET A 34 -15.89 14.15 -20.85
C MET A 34 -16.81 14.51 -19.67
N VAL A 35 -17.75 15.42 -19.86
CA VAL A 35 -18.79 15.72 -18.84
C VAL A 35 -19.61 14.46 -18.56
N TYR A 36 -20.14 13.77 -19.61
CA TYR A 36 -20.93 12.56 -19.44
C TYR A 36 -20.13 11.42 -18.81
N TYR A 37 -18.90 11.21 -19.27
CA TYR A 37 -18.03 10.21 -18.66
C TYR A 37 -17.73 10.55 -17.20
N ASN A 38 -17.49 11.80 -16.89
CA ASN A 38 -17.14 12.22 -15.54
C ASN A 38 -18.31 12.17 -14.54
N TYR A 39 -19.58 12.23 -15.01
CA TYR A 39 -20.74 11.86 -14.18
C TYR A 39 -20.64 10.39 -13.71
N PHE A 40 -20.24 9.49 -14.63
CA PHE A 40 -19.97 8.11 -14.26
C PHE A 40 -18.85 8.02 -13.23
N SER A 41 -17.71 8.70 -13.41
CA SER A 41 -16.59 8.68 -12.47
C SER A 41 -16.99 9.18 -11.08
N VAL A 42 -17.72 10.29 -10.98
CA VAL A 42 -18.22 10.81 -9.69
C VAL A 42 -19.15 9.80 -9.01
N ALA A 43 -20.09 9.20 -9.75
CA ALA A 43 -20.96 8.15 -9.22
C ALA A 43 -20.17 6.91 -8.79
N PHE A 44 -19.18 6.50 -9.59
CA PHE A 44 -18.30 5.37 -9.30
C PHE A 44 -17.57 5.57 -7.96
N TYR A 45 -16.86 6.69 -7.75
CA TYR A 45 -16.16 6.96 -6.50
C TYR A 45 -17.11 7.12 -5.31
N ALA A 46 -18.27 7.72 -5.48
CA ALA A 46 -19.29 7.77 -4.44
C ALA A 46 -19.75 6.35 -4.02
N VAL A 47 -19.98 5.46 -4.97
CA VAL A 47 -20.31 4.05 -4.70
C VAL A 47 -19.13 3.32 -4.04
N MET A 48 -17.90 3.52 -4.53
CA MET A 48 -16.70 2.92 -3.93
C MET A 48 -16.51 3.35 -2.48
N TYR A 49 -16.75 4.62 -2.15
CA TYR A 49 -16.74 5.12 -0.78
C TYR A 49 -17.71 4.35 0.13
N PHE A 50 -18.97 4.20 -0.30
CA PHE A 50 -19.97 3.44 0.47
C PHE A 50 -19.58 1.97 0.61
N LEU A 51 -19.10 1.33 -0.45
CA LEU A 51 -18.66 -0.07 -0.40
C LEU A 51 -17.49 -0.27 0.58
N LEU A 52 -16.53 0.66 0.62
CA LEU A 52 -15.44 0.65 1.60
C LEU A 52 -15.96 0.91 3.02
N HIS A 53 -16.85 1.90 3.19
CA HIS A 53 -17.39 2.27 4.49
C HIS A 53 -18.15 1.10 5.15
N PHE A 54 -18.96 0.40 4.38
CA PHE A 54 -19.73 -0.76 4.84
C PHE A 54 -18.97 -2.09 4.72
N LYS A 55 -17.68 -2.07 4.40
CA LYS A 55 -16.82 -3.27 4.25
C LYS A 55 -17.36 -4.31 3.25
N LYS A 56 -18.07 -3.84 2.23
CA LYS A 56 -18.66 -4.69 1.17
C LYS A 56 -17.68 -5.01 0.05
N ILE A 57 -16.54 -4.33 -0.02
CA ILE A 57 -15.49 -4.57 -1.01
C ILE A 57 -14.13 -4.77 -0.32
N GLY A 58 -13.35 -5.74 -0.81
CA GLY A 58 -11.98 -5.96 -0.35
C GLY A 58 -11.01 -4.93 -0.96
N LYS A 59 -9.93 -4.63 -0.24
CA LYS A 59 -8.90 -3.64 -0.66
C LYS A 59 -8.33 -3.93 -2.05
N MET A 60 -8.10 -5.20 -2.37
CA MET A 60 -7.60 -5.63 -3.68
C MET A 60 -8.56 -5.29 -4.81
N SER A 61 -9.83 -5.70 -4.66
CA SER A 61 -10.87 -5.44 -5.67
C SER A 61 -11.11 -3.94 -5.85
N PHE A 62 -11.15 -3.18 -4.75
CA PHE A 62 -11.22 -1.74 -4.77
C PHE A 62 -10.09 -1.13 -5.61
N THR A 63 -8.83 -1.50 -5.31
CA THR A 63 -7.69 -0.93 -6.02
C THR A 63 -7.71 -1.26 -7.51
N TYR A 64 -8.06 -2.49 -7.90
CA TYR A 64 -8.11 -2.84 -9.32
C TYR A 64 -9.18 -2.07 -10.08
N LEU A 65 -10.35 -1.86 -9.48
CA LEU A 65 -11.43 -1.07 -10.07
C LEU A 65 -11.03 0.40 -10.22
N VAL A 66 -10.39 0.98 -9.20
CA VAL A 66 -9.89 2.36 -9.22
C VAL A 66 -8.79 2.54 -10.27
N LEU A 67 -7.82 1.60 -10.35
CA LEU A 67 -6.78 1.65 -11.39
C LEU A 67 -7.38 1.59 -12.79
N GLY A 68 -8.38 0.72 -13.00
CA GLY A 68 -9.08 0.62 -14.28
C GLY A 68 -9.79 1.92 -14.66
N GLU A 69 -10.48 2.55 -13.71
CA GLU A 69 -11.15 3.83 -13.94
C GLU A 69 -10.17 4.95 -14.27
N ILE A 70 -9.07 5.07 -13.51
CA ILE A 70 -8.02 6.08 -13.76
C ILE A 70 -7.42 5.94 -15.16
N ILE A 71 -7.09 4.70 -15.60
CA ILE A 71 -6.55 4.44 -16.92
C ILE A 71 -7.55 4.84 -18.01
N VAL A 72 -8.82 4.44 -17.88
CA VAL A 72 -9.86 4.77 -18.87
C VAL A 72 -10.09 6.28 -18.92
N HIS A 73 -10.18 6.96 -17.75
CA HIS A 73 -10.32 8.41 -17.70
C HIS A 73 -9.16 9.14 -18.40
N ALA A 74 -7.92 8.71 -18.12
CA ALA A 74 -6.72 9.27 -18.74
C ALA A 74 -6.73 9.07 -20.28
N CYS A 75 -7.10 7.88 -20.74
CA CYS A 75 -7.21 7.58 -22.16
C CYS A 75 -8.31 8.43 -22.85
N MET A 76 -9.47 8.57 -22.22
CA MET A 76 -10.58 9.38 -22.74
C MET A 76 -10.17 10.87 -22.80
N GLY A 77 -9.54 11.40 -21.75
CA GLY A 77 -9.04 12.77 -21.74
C GLY A 77 -8.03 13.04 -22.84
N ALA A 78 -7.04 12.16 -22.98
CA ALA A 78 -6.03 12.27 -24.04
C ALA A 78 -6.64 12.14 -25.45
N TYR A 79 -7.63 11.25 -25.61
CA TYR A 79 -8.31 11.02 -26.88
C TYR A 79 -9.14 12.23 -27.34
N TYR A 80 -9.95 12.82 -26.44
CA TYR A 80 -10.85 13.90 -26.80
C TYR A 80 -10.19 15.28 -26.81
N ILE A 81 -9.23 15.54 -25.92
CA ILE A 81 -8.65 16.86 -25.70
C ILE A 81 -7.23 16.97 -26.28
N GLY A 82 -6.49 15.87 -26.26
CA GLY A 82 -5.12 15.83 -26.76
C GLY A 82 -4.09 15.50 -25.69
N TRP A 83 -2.89 15.17 -26.18
CA TRP A 83 -1.78 14.75 -25.33
C TRP A 83 -1.23 15.88 -24.44
N SER A 84 -1.17 17.10 -24.99
CA SER A 84 -0.60 18.29 -24.34
C SER A 84 -1.37 18.72 -23.09
N ALA A 85 -2.64 18.34 -22.95
CA ALA A 85 -3.42 18.58 -21.74
C ALA A 85 -2.95 17.74 -20.52
N GLY A 86 -2.08 16.74 -20.70
CA GLY A 86 -1.39 16.06 -19.60
C GLY A 86 -2.16 14.94 -18.90
N PHE A 87 -3.31 14.47 -19.43
CA PHE A 87 -4.13 13.42 -18.79
C PHE A 87 -3.37 12.11 -18.57
N THR A 88 -2.40 11.79 -19.42
CA THR A 88 -1.63 10.54 -19.32
C THR A 88 -0.52 10.57 -18.27
N GLN A 89 -0.22 11.72 -17.66
CA GLN A 89 0.79 11.81 -16.59
C GLN A 89 0.44 10.94 -15.40
N ILE A 90 -0.84 10.83 -15.07
CA ILE A 90 -1.32 10.03 -13.95
C ILE A 90 -1.01 8.53 -14.12
N MET A 91 -0.95 8.02 -15.35
CA MET A 91 -0.62 6.63 -15.65
C MET A 91 0.80 6.30 -15.15
N LEU A 92 1.76 7.21 -15.30
CA LEU A 92 3.11 7.03 -14.77
C LEU A 92 3.14 6.98 -13.23
N CYS A 93 2.22 7.69 -12.58
CA CYS A 93 2.16 7.77 -11.12
C CYS A 93 1.51 6.54 -10.47
N ILE A 94 0.66 5.81 -11.19
CA ILE A 94 -0.06 4.65 -10.66
C ILE A 94 0.71 3.33 -10.84
N ILE A 95 1.75 3.28 -11.66
CA ILE A 95 2.59 2.08 -11.89
C ILE A 95 3.00 1.37 -10.59
N PRO A 96 3.45 2.05 -9.52
CA PRO A 96 3.89 1.37 -8.30
C PRO A 96 2.74 0.86 -7.41
N ILE A 97 1.51 1.31 -7.60
CA ILE A 97 0.37 0.98 -6.72
C ILE A 97 0.16 -0.54 -6.56
N PRO A 98 0.15 -1.37 -7.63
CA PRO A 98 -0.02 -2.81 -7.51
C PRO A 98 1.01 -3.51 -6.62
N PHE A 99 2.22 -2.95 -6.47
CA PHE A 99 3.29 -3.53 -5.65
C PHE A 99 3.09 -3.32 -4.14
N PHE A 100 2.25 -2.37 -3.74
CA PHE A 100 1.97 -2.08 -2.32
C PHE A 100 0.78 -2.88 -1.77
N ILE A 101 0.09 -3.63 -2.63
CA ILE A 101 -1.03 -4.47 -2.23
C ILE A 101 -0.53 -5.89 -2.00
N VAL A 102 -0.89 -6.49 -0.86
CA VAL A 102 -0.60 -7.90 -0.61
C VAL A 102 -1.33 -8.77 -1.61
N GLN A 103 -0.60 -9.50 -2.41
CA GLN A 103 -1.12 -10.34 -3.48
C GLN A 103 -0.75 -11.80 -3.28
N ASN A 104 -1.69 -12.70 -3.61
CA ASN A 104 -1.44 -14.14 -3.56
C ASN A 104 -0.48 -14.62 -4.66
N ARG A 105 -0.37 -13.88 -5.78
CA ARG A 105 0.50 -14.20 -6.91
C ARG A 105 1.47 -13.05 -7.17
N LYS A 106 2.76 -13.33 -7.06
CA LYS A 106 3.84 -12.34 -7.24
C LYS A 106 3.91 -11.72 -8.64
N ALA A 107 3.35 -12.37 -9.65
CA ALA A 107 3.35 -11.88 -11.03
C ALA A 107 2.32 -10.76 -11.30
N ILE A 108 1.24 -10.67 -10.52
CA ILE A 108 0.14 -9.74 -10.79
C ILE A 108 0.59 -8.27 -10.85
N PRO A 109 1.41 -7.74 -9.92
CA PRO A 109 1.87 -6.35 -10.00
C PRO A 109 2.61 -6.06 -11.30
N TYR A 110 3.48 -6.95 -11.74
CA TYR A 110 4.23 -6.78 -12.98
C TYR A 110 3.31 -6.79 -14.21
N ILE A 111 2.31 -7.69 -14.24
CA ILE A 111 1.33 -7.75 -15.34
C ILE A 111 0.53 -6.46 -15.43
N LEU A 112 0.00 -5.96 -14.30
CA LEU A 112 -0.80 -4.74 -14.28
C LEU A 112 0.02 -3.51 -14.67
N SER A 113 1.23 -3.38 -14.12
CA SER A 113 2.12 -2.26 -14.46
C SER A 113 2.58 -2.31 -15.91
N SER A 114 2.87 -3.52 -16.44
CA SER A 114 3.22 -3.69 -17.86
C SER A 114 2.03 -3.36 -18.77
N PHE A 115 0.81 -3.74 -18.38
CA PHE A 115 -0.41 -3.38 -19.12
C PHE A 115 -0.58 -1.86 -19.19
N ASP A 116 -0.42 -1.15 -18.05
CA ASP A 116 -0.50 0.31 -18.01
C ASP A 116 0.53 0.97 -18.94
N VAL A 117 1.79 0.51 -18.92
CA VAL A 117 2.85 0.99 -19.82
C VAL A 117 2.49 0.76 -21.29
N VAL A 118 1.94 -0.41 -21.64
CA VAL A 118 1.50 -0.70 -23.01
C VAL A 118 0.38 0.24 -23.44
N VAL A 119 -0.63 0.45 -22.57
CA VAL A 119 -1.73 1.39 -22.85
C VAL A 119 -1.20 2.81 -23.03
N PHE A 120 -0.27 3.26 -22.19
CA PHE A 120 0.36 4.57 -22.32
C PHE A 120 1.05 4.76 -23.68
N ILE A 121 1.85 3.78 -24.12
CA ILE A 121 2.54 3.82 -25.42
C ILE A 121 1.55 3.81 -26.58
N VAL A 122 0.55 2.92 -26.54
CA VAL A 122 -0.50 2.82 -27.57
C VAL A 122 -1.27 4.14 -27.67
N MET A 123 -1.66 4.71 -26.54
CA MET A 123 -2.36 6.01 -26.51
C MET A 123 -1.48 7.13 -27.10
N ARG A 124 -0.18 7.13 -26.82
CA ARG A 124 0.75 8.10 -27.44
C ARG A 124 0.72 8.01 -28.95
N ILE A 125 0.81 6.80 -29.51
CA ILE A 125 0.78 6.56 -30.95
C ILE A 125 -0.56 7.02 -31.56
N ILE A 126 -1.68 6.64 -30.94
CA ILE A 126 -3.02 6.98 -31.43
C ILE A 126 -3.22 8.51 -31.43
N VAL A 127 -2.94 9.17 -30.31
CA VAL A 127 -3.26 10.59 -30.12
C VAL A 127 -2.32 11.49 -30.94
N THR A 128 -1.06 11.11 -31.14
CA THR A 128 -0.11 11.89 -31.94
C THR A 128 -0.44 11.91 -33.43
N ASN A 129 -1.03 10.81 -33.92
CA ASN A 129 -1.35 10.64 -35.36
C ASN A 129 -2.75 11.16 -35.75
N ARG A 130 -3.41 11.93 -34.88
CA ARG A 130 -4.75 12.47 -35.16
C ARG A 130 -4.95 13.86 -34.57
N VAL A 131 -5.92 14.59 -35.10
CA VAL A 131 -6.39 15.84 -34.49
C VAL A 131 -7.41 15.49 -33.39
N ALA A 132 -7.24 16.09 -32.22
CA ALA A 132 -8.20 15.93 -31.14
C ALA A 132 -9.57 16.50 -31.50
N PRO A 133 -10.69 15.87 -31.12
CA PRO A 133 -12.03 16.40 -31.36
C PRO A 133 -12.28 17.79 -30.78
N TYR A 134 -11.62 18.10 -29.65
CA TYR A 134 -11.66 19.41 -29.03
C TYR A 134 -10.28 20.05 -29.13
N SER A 135 -10.18 21.14 -29.87
CA SER A 135 -8.98 21.98 -29.90
C SER A 135 -9.14 23.15 -28.92
N PHE A 136 -8.17 23.33 -28.05
CA PHE A 136 -8.16 24.41 -27.08
C PHE A 136 -7.14 25.49 -27.46
N ASP A 137 -7.42 26.71 -27.01
CA ASP A 137 -6.39 27.71 -26.89
C ASP A 137 -5.36 27.35 -25.83
N THR A 138 -4.18 27.92 -25.92
CA THR A 138 -3.06 27.65 -25.00
C THR A 138 -3.42 27.85 -23.53
N ASN A 139 -4.31 28.77 -23.20
CA ASN A 139 -4.69 29.03 -21.82
C ASN A 139 -5.52 27.89 -21.23
N ARG A 140 -6.52 27.39 -21.95
CA ARG A 140 -7.34 26.26 -21.49
C ARG A 140 -6.54 24.97 -21.40
N GLU A 141 -5.66 24.76 -22.36
CA GLU A 141 -4.75 23.63 -22.35
C GLU A 141 -3.82 23.66 -21.14
N ASN A 142 -3.22 24.82 -20.85
CA ASN A 142 -2.36 25.01 -19.67
C ASN A 142 -3.13 24.81 -18.36
N ILE A 143 -4.38 25.26 -18.26
CA ILE A 143 -5.20 25.01 -17.07
C ILE A 143 -5.37 23.50 -16.81
N LEU A 144 -5.70 22.72 -17.84
CA LEU A 144 -5.84 21.27 -17.72
C LEU A 144 -4.50 20.60 -17.41
N TYR A 145 -3.42 21.02 -18.08
CA TYR A 145 -2.08 20.51 -17.84
C TYR A 145 -1.64 20.72 -16.38
N ILE A 146 -1.81 21.94 -15.86
CA ILE A 146 -1.47 22.28 -14.47
C ILE A 146 -2.32 21.46 -13.51
N TYR A 147 -3.63 21.33 -13.78
CA TYR A 147 -4.52 20.53 -12.94
C TYR A 147 -4.13 19.05 -12.93
N ASN A 148 -3.87 18.43 -14.10
CA ASN A 148 -3.39 17.07 -14.22
C ASN A 148 -2.06 16.83 -13.50
N THR A 149 -1.15 17.80 -13.60
CA THR A 149 0.14 17.78 -12.91
C THR A 149 -0.04 17.81 -11.39
N LEU A 150 -0.91 18.70 -10.87
CA LEU A 150 -1.23 18.75 -9.44
C LEU A 150 -1.86 17.44 -8.95
N CYS A 151 -2.81 16.86 -9.68
CA CYS A 151 -3.39 15.56 -9.38
C CYS A 151 -2.32 14.46 -9.32
N SER A 152 -1.39 14.46 -10.28
CA SER A 152 -0.28 13.51 -10.34
C SER A 152 0.63 13.61 -9.11
N PHE A 153 1.00 14.81 -8.69
CA PHE A 153 1.77 15.03 -7.46
C PHE A 153 1.01 14.58 -6.21
N ILE A 154 -0.28 14.90 -6.10
CA ILE A 154 -1.11 14.47 -4.96
C ILE A 154 -1.13 12.93 -4.88
N ILE A 155 -1.28 12.23 -6.01
CA ILE A 155 -1.28 10.78 -6.06
C ILE A 155 0.09 10.21 -5.67
N ILE A 156 1.20 10.77 -6.15
CA ILE A 156 2.54 10.32 -5.77
C ILE A 156 2.76 10.47 -4.26
N ILE A 157 2.40 11.61 -3.68
CA ILE A 157 2.52 11.85 -2.24
C ILE A 157 1.65 10.87 -1.46
N TYR A 158 0.41 10.65 -1.91
CA TYR A 158 -0.51 9.71 -1.31
C TYR A 158 0.01 8.26 -1.35
N VAL A 159 0.48 7.80 -2.51
CA VAL A 159 1.08 6.46 -2.70
C VAL A 159 2.32 6.27 -1.84
N SER A 160 3.18 7.29 -1.77
CA SER A 160 4.36 7.28 -0.90
C SER A 160 3.98 7.17 0.58
N SER A 161 2.91 7.85 1.00
CA SER A 161 2.39 7.76 2.37
C SER A 161 1.85 6.37 2.70
N ILE A 162 1.14 5.74 1.77
CA ILE A 162 0.69 4.33 1.90
C ILE A 162 1.89 3.40 2.07
N TYR A 163 2.93 3.57 1.25
CA TYR A 163 4.13 2.74 1.32
C TYR A 163 4.80 2.83 2.70
N ILE A 164 5.03 4.05 3.19
CA ILE A 164 5.64 4.26 4.52
C ILE A 164 4.80 3.59 5.60
N PHE A 165 3.48 3.81 5.60
CA PHE A 165 2.56 3.23 6.57
C PHE A 165 2.59 1.70 6.56
N THR A 166 2.48 1.09 5.37
CA THR A 166 2.48 -0.37 5.21
C THR A 166 3.81 -0.98 5.65
N ASN A 167 4.93 -0.35 5.28
CA ASN A 167 6.26 -0.82 5.64
C ASN A 167 6.51 -0.78 7.15
N GLU A 168 6.09 0.29 7.82
CA GLU A 168 6.19 0.39 9.27
C GLU A 168 5.32 -0.64 10.01
N HIS A 169 4.09 -0.87 9.52
CA HIS A 169 3.20 -1.89 10.07
C HIS A 169 3.83 -3.28 9.98
N ASN A 170 4.32 -3.66 8.79
CA ASN A 170 4.98 -4.94 8.57
C ASN A 170 6.24 -5.12 9.44
N LYS A 171 7.03 -4.06 9.63
CA LYS A 171 8.20 -4.10 10.52
C LYS A 171 7.81 -4.33 11.98
N ARG A 172 6.73 -3.70 12.46
CA ARG A 172 6.23 -3.89 13.83
C ARG A 172 5.72 -5.32 14.04
N GLU A 173 4.95 -5.86 13.09
CA GLU A 173 4.49 -7.24 13.14
C GLU A 173 5.63 -8.25 13.14
N ALA A 174 6.61 -8.06 12.23
CA ALA A 174 7.78 -8.92 12.17
C ALA A 174 8.60 -8.89 13.48
N LYS A 175 8.75 -7.70 14.10
CA LYS A 175 9.41 -7.56 15.39
C LYS A 175 8.66 -8.30 16.51
N ALA A 176 7.34 -8.12 16.60
CA ALA A 176 6.52 -8.79 17.61
C ALA A 176 6.55 -10.32 17.45
N GLN A 177 6.50 -10.82 16.21
CA GLN A 177 6.64 -12.25 15.94
C GLN A 177 8.02 -12.77 16.34
N ASN A 178 9.09 -12.01 16.04
CA ASN A 178 10.45 -12.41 16.41
C ASN A 178 10.64 -12.44 17.94
N GLU A 179 10.12 -11.45 18.66
CA GLU A 179 10.14 -11.44 20.14
C GLU A 179 9.38 -12.64 20.72
N LYS A 180 8.22 -12.98 20.13
CA LYS A 180 7.47 -14.18 20.55
C LYS A 180 8.26 -15.46 20.30
N LEU A 181 8.88 -15.60 19.13
CA LEU A 181 9.72 -16.75 18.80
C LEU A 181 10.93 -16.85 19.74
N GLN A 182 11.58 -15.72 20.06
CA GLN A 182 12.68 -15.69 21.03
C GLN A 182 12.23 -16.16 22.41
N LYS A 183 11.08 -15.69 22.91
CA LYS A 183 10.54 -16.16 24.19
C LYS A 183 10.31 -17.68 24.18
N LEU A 184 9.65 -18.21 23.14
CA LEU A 184 9.42 -19.66 23.01
C LEU A 184 10.72 -20.47 22.91
N ALA A 185 11.77 -19.89 22.33
CA ALA A 185 13.07 -20.53 22.18
C ALA A 185 13.93 -20.46 23.47
N THR A 186 13.63 -19.55 24.41
CA THR A 186 14.48 -19.29 25.58
C THR A 186 13.82 -19.58 26.93
N ILE A 187 12.47 -19.51 26.99
CA ILE A 187 11.71 -19.65 28.23
C ILE A 187 10.97 -21.00 28.23
N ASP A 188 11.00 -21.70 29.34
CA ASP A 188 10.18 -22.87 29.58
C ASP A 188 8.72 -22.43 29.85
N PRO A 189 7.72 -22.96 29.13
CA PRO A 189 6.34 -22.50 29.24
C PRO A 189 5.68 -22.82 30.58
N LEU A 190 6.13 -23.84 31.29
CA LEU A 190 5.57 -24.25 32.56
C LEU A 190 6.10 -23.42 33.72
N THR A 191 7.43 -23.26 33.80
CA THR A 191 8.11 -22.62 34.92
C THR A 191 8.37 -21.13 34.71
N GLN A 192 8.25 -20.61 33.49
CA GLN A 192 8.60 -19.25 33.05
C GLN A 192 10.08 -18.89 33.31
N LEU A 193 10.94 -19.88 33.56
CA LEU A 193 12.39 -19.73 33.67
C LEU A 193 13.07 -19.96 32.33
N PHE A 194 14.35 -19.65 32.25
CA PHE A 194 15.14 -20.03 31.07
C PHE A 194 15.10 -21.55 30.89
N ASN A 195 14.79 -22.01 29.67
CA ASN A 195 14.93 -23.41 29.34
C ASN A 195 16.42 -23.83 29.39
N ARG A 196 16.68 -25.14 29.42
CA ARG A 196 18.03 -25.68 29.54
C ARG A 196 19.00 -25.11 28.51
N ARG A 197 18.54 -24.94 27.26
CA ARG A 197 19.39 -24.41 26.18
C ARG A 197 19.79 -22.97 26.44
N ALA A 198 18.84 -22.11 26.74
CA ALA A 198 19.09 -20.69 27.02
C ALA A 198 19.98 -20.50 28.26
N MET A 199 19.77 -21.32 29.32
CA MET A 199 20.61 -21.31 30.51
C MET A 199 22.04 -21.67 30.18
N MET A 200 22.29 -22.71 29.39
CA MET A 200 23.67 -23.10 29.00
C MET A 200 24.35 -22.03 28.15
N ASP A 201 23.62 -21.38 27.25
CA ASP A 201 24.15 -20.27 26.44
C ASP A 201 24.47 -19.03 27.31
N PHE A 202 23.66 -18.77 28.35
CA PHE A 202 23.89 -17.71 29.31
C PHE A 202 25.16 -17.99 30.17
N ILE A 203 25.33 -19.22 30.66
CA ILE A 203 26.50 -19.64 31.41
C ILE A 203 27.77 -19.46 30.58
N LYS A 204 27.80 -19.89 29.33
CA LYS A 204 28.93 -19.68 28.41
C LYS A 204 29.31 -18.20 28.26
N LYS A 205 28.31 -17.31 28.17
CA LYS A 205 28.52 -15.86 28.09
C LYS A 205 29.12 -15.32 29.37
N ILE A 206 28.63 -15.76 30.55
CA ILE A 206 29.22 -15.36 31.86
C ILE A 206 30.67 -15.82 31.96
N GLU A 207 30.95 -17.08 31.60
CA GLU A 207 32.32 -17.62 31.62
C GLU A 207 33.24 -16.82 30.70
N SER A 208 32.86 -16.54 29.47
CA SER A 208 33.64 -15.75 28.53
C SER A 208 33.91 -14.34 29.06
N ASN A 209 32.88 -13.70 29.64
CA ASN A 209 33.00 -12.35 30.18
C ASN A 209 33.90 -12.33 31.44
N SER A 210 33.76 -13.32 32.35
CA SER A 210 34.56 -13.51 33.51
C SER A 210 36.05 -13.64 33.18
N ARG A 211 36.39 -14.45 32.18
CA ARG A 211 37.75 -14.58 31.66
C ARG A 211 38.33 -13.26 31.15
N ARG A 212 37.49 -12.45 30.47
CA ARG A 212 37.94 -11.15 29.92
C ARG A 212 38.12 -10.06 30.96
N THR A 213 37.25 -10.04 31.98
CA THR A 213 37.23 -9.00 33.03
C THR A 213 37.93 -9.41 34.32
N ASN A 214 38.48 -10.65 34.38
CA ASN A 214 39.06 -11.26 35.57
C ASN A 214 38.13 -11.21 36.79
N SER A 215 36.78 -11.32 36.53
CA SER A 215 35.75 -11.33 37.58
C SER A 215 35.38 -12.76 37.98
N VAL A 216 35.00 -12.96 39.25
CA VAL A 216 34.59 -14.25 39.79
C VAL A 216 33.06 -14.34 39.73
N TYR A 217 32.53 -15.53 39.40
CA TYR A 217 31.12 -15.84 39.54
C TYR A 217 30.96 -17.18 40.24
N SER A 218 29.79 -17.39 40.86
CA SER A 218 29.40 -18.67 41.50
C SER A 218 28.16 -19.19 40.83
N MET A 219 28.03 -20.51 40.73
CA MET A 219 26.87 -21.19 40.19
C MET A 219 26.39 -22.23 41.17
N CYS A 220 25.08 -22.33 41.38
CA CYS A 220 24.44 -23.35 42.17
C CYS A 220 23.58 -24.24 41.25
N LEU A 221 23.70 -25.54 41.34
CA LEU A 221 22.85 -26.51 40.67
C LEU A 221 22.05 -27.26 41.74
N GLY A 222 20.73 -27.25 41.62
CA GLY A 222 19.82 -28.01 42.48
C GLY A 222 19.01 -29.04 41.66
N ASP A 223 18.68 -30.15 42.28
CA ASP A 223 17.79 -31.14 41.75
C ASP A 223 16.74 -31.53 42.82
N ILE A 224 15.57 -32.00 42.38
CA ILE A 224 14.49 -32.40 43.28
C ILE A 224 14.56 -33.92 43.42
N ASP A 225 14.78 -34.38 44.63
CA ASP A 225 14.79 -35.84 44.95
C ASP A 225 13.41 -36.44 44.70
N ASP A 226 13.37 -37.60 44.07
CA ASP A 226 12.16 -38.34 43.76
C ASP A 226 11.09 -37.57 42.98
N PHE A 227 11.50 -36.54 42.15
CA PHE A 227 10.58 -35.71 41.39
C PHE A 227 9.54 -36.50 40.58
N LYS A 228 9.96 -37.63 39.99
CA LYS A 228 9.04 -38.49 39.24
C LYS A 228 7.94 -39.03 40.12
N HIS A 229 8.24 -39.51 41.32
CA HIS A 229 7.26 -40.04 42.27
C HIS A 229 6.27 -38.96 42.73
N VAL A 230 6.77 -37.75 42.97
CA VAL A 230 5.94 -36.58 43.34
C VAL A 230 5.00 -36.23 42.19
N ASN A 231 5.50 -36.19 40.97
CA ASN A 231 4.70 -35.84 39.79
C ASN A 231 3.64 -36.91 39.44
N ASP A 232 4.01 -38.20 39.59
CA ASP A 232 3.07 -39.33 39.34
C ASP A 232 1.96 -39.41 40.41
N THR A 233 2.20 -38.86 41.60
CA THR A 233 1.25 -38.91 42.74
C THR A 233 0.35 -37.69 42.82
N TYR A 234 0.87 -36.52 42.54
CA TYR A 234 0.21 -35.22 42.76
C TYR A 234 -0.03 -34.40 41.49
N GLY A 235 0.45 -34.77 40.32
CA GLY A 235 0.28 -34.14 39.01
C GLY A 235 1.32 -33.12 38.67
#